data_45934d75ff89fba0bafd4996c1664814
#
_entry.id   45934d75ff89fba0bafd4996c1664814
#
_cell.length_a   1.000
_cell.length_b   1.000
_cell.length_c   1.000
_cell.angle_alpha   90.00
_cell.angle_beta   90.00
_cell.angle_gamma   90.00
#
_symmetry.space_group_name_H-M   'P 1'
#
loop_
_entity.id
_entity.type
_entity.pdbx_description
1 polymer ?
#
loop_
_entity_poly.entity_id
_entity_poly.type
_entity_poly.pdbx_seq_one_letter_code
_entity_poly.pdbx_strand_id
1 'polypeptide(L)'
;MSDQKSKIIIKKVKKVSGGGGHGGSWKVAYADFVTAMLAFFLLLWLITMVAPEKRARMSNYFKSFSIFQHSGTSFMEKSSELFNQAGESQDKLSADALAKFQTRSKEEVKESIKKAIEVKLGDIKDQIMVDVFEGGVRIQLVDKAGKPMFDLGSPEPTPLATRIMQVLGDQIKVMPNPVSVEGHTDSLAFRSSATRGNWELSTERALSAKKQLEGYGLNPNRLTRVAGYADTVPFIQEDPEDPRNRRISIILLFPQAPPAITSR
;
A
#
# COMPACT_ATOMS: atom_id res chain seq x y z
N MET A 1 -87.92 -60.42 9.76
CA MET A 1 -87.33 -59.16 9.25
C MET A 1 -86.70 -58.44 10.45
N SER A 2 -85.42 -58.52 10.65
CA SER A 2 -84.73 -57.98 11.78
C SER A 2 -84.04 -56.65 11.37
N ASP A 3 -84.50 -55.58 12.00
CA ASP A 3 -83.97 -54.24 11.84
C ASP A 3 -82.54 -54.12 12.51
N GLN A 4 -81.51 -54.10 11.71
CA GLN A 4 -80.13 -53.75 12.20
C GLN A 4 -80.01 -52.25 12.29
N LYS A 5 -80.14 -51.69 13.51
CA LYS A 5 -79.79 -50.34 13.81
C LYS A 5 -78.30 -50.22 13.82
N SER A 6 -77.70 -49.55 12.81
CA SER A 6 -76.28 -49.21 12.77
C SER A 6 -75.94 -48.20 13.88
N LYS A 7 -75.05 -48.59 14.79
CA LYS A 7 -74.48 -47.66 15.82
C LYS A 7 -73.54 -46.71 15.17
N ILE A 8 -73.87 -45.42 15.17
CA ILE A 8 -73.00 -44.34 14.75
C ILE A 8 -71.95 -44.06 15.89
N ILE A 9 -70.70 -44.40 15.66
CA ILE A 9 -69.61 -44.11 16.59
C ILE A 9 -69.05 -42.73 16.24
N ILE A 10 -69.36 -41.70 17.01
CA ILE A 10 -68.77 -40.34 16.89
C ILE A 10 -67.44 -40.33 17.64
N LYS A 11 -66.30 -40.35 16.88
CA LYS A 11 -64.95 -40.20 17.40
C LYS A 11 -64.67 -38.72 17.60
N LYS A 12 -64.76 -38.22 18.84
CA LYS A 12 -64.44 -36.85 19.21
C LYS A 12 -62.90 -36.70 19.22
N VAL A 13 -62.31 -36.20 18.14
CA VAL A 13 -60.87 -35.89 18.09
C VAL A 13 -60.67 -34.57 18.80
N LYS A 14 -60.04 -34.58 19.98
CA LYS A 14 -59.62 -33.41 20.69
C LYS A 14 -58.39 -32.87 19.95
N LYS A 15 -58.57 -31.81 19.16
CA LYS A 15 -57.48 -31.07 18.54
C LYS A 15 -56.70 -30.37 19.66
N VAL A 16 -55.58 -30.95 20.07
CA VAL A 16 -54.64 -30.28 20.96
C VAL A 16 -54.01 -29.18 20.13
N SER A 17 -54.48 -27.97 20.31
CA SER A 17 -53.80 -26.76 19.84
C SER A 17 -52.48 -26.70 20.58
N GLY A 18 -51.42 -27.24 19.95
CA GLY A 18 -50.07 -27.01 20.42
C GLY A 18 -49.76 -25.54 20.34
N GLY A 19 -49.95 -24.82 21.44
CA GLY A 19 -49.43 -23.51 21.62
C GLY A 19 -47.91 -23.55 21.51
N GLY A 20 -47.39 -23.44 20.28
CA GLY A 20 -45.97 -23.21 20.04
C GLY A 20 -45.57 -21.94 20.77
N GLY A 21 -44.87 -22.10 21.87
CA GLY A 21 -44.36 -21.00 22.65
C GLY A 21 -43.38 -20.15 21.85
N HIS A 22 -43.90 -19.18 21.11
CA HIS A 22 -43.10 -18.12 20.50
C HIS A 22 -42.38 -17.21 21.54
N GLY A 23 -42.41 -17.56 22.84
CA GLY A 23 -41.81 -16.83 23.93
C GLY A 23 -40.30 -17.00 24.07
N GLY A 24 -39.63 -17.87 23.29
CA GLY A 24 -38.18 -18.10 23.40
C GLY A 24 -37.33 -17.33 22.39
N SER A 25 -37.89 -16.95 21.29
CA SER A 25 -37.17 -16.35 20.15
C SER A 25 -36.51 -15.00 20.51
N TRP A 26 -37.19 -14.15 21.28
CA TRP A 26 -36.65 -12.90 21.74
C TRP A 26 -35.47 -13.07 22.73
N LYS A 27 -35.46 -14.18 23.52
CA LYS A 27 -34.36 -14.46 24.44
C LYS A 27 -33.07 -14.81 23.70
N VAL A 28 -33.19 -15.51 22.55
CA VAL A 28 -32.03 -15.78 21.69
C VAL A 28 -31.49 -14.51 21.06
N ALA A 29 -32.36 -13.65 20.54
CA ALA A 29 -31.96 -12.35 20.00
C ALA A 29 -31.33 -11.44 21.08
N TYR A 30 -31.87 -11.45 22.28
CA TYR A 30 -31.32 -10.73 23.43
C TYR A 30 -29.94 -11.28 23.83
N ALA A 31 -29.76 -12.61 23.87
CA ALA A 31 -28.48 -13.22 24.17
C ALA A 31 -27.43 -12.89 23.12
N ASP A 32 -27.77 -12.92 21.84
CA ASP A 32 -26.90 -12.54 20.73
C ASP A 32 -26.45 -11.06 20.83
N PHE A 33 -27.41 -10.17 21.10
CA PHE A 33 -27.11 -8.76 21.32
C PHE A 33 -26.14 -8.52 22.50
N VAL A 34 -26.38 -9.20 23.64
CA VAL A 34 -25.54 -9.05 24.84
C VAL A 34 -24.13 -9.61 24.57
N THR A 35 -24.02 -10.76 23.89
CA THR A 35 -22.71 -11.32 23.54
C THR A 35 -21.93 -10.45 22.58
N ALA A 36 -22.62 -9.87 21.58
CA ALA A 36 -22.00 -8.91 20.66
C ALA A 36 -21.52 -7.63 21.37
N MET A 37 -22.34 -7.09 22.30
CA MET A 37 -21.94 -5.95 23.13
C MET A 37 -20.75 -6.29 24.02
N LEU A 38 -20.70 -7.48 24.62
CA LEU A 38 -19.59 -7.92 25.46
C LEU A 38 -18.31 -8.06 24.65
N ALA A 39 -18.39 -8.68 23.46
CA ALA A 39 -17.25 -8.78 22.57
C ALA A 39 -16.72 -7.40 22.14
N PHE A 40 -17.62 -6.47 21.80
CA PHE A 40 -17.26 -5.09 21.47
C PHE A 40 -16.60 -4.36 22.66
N PHE A 41 -17.13 -4.53 23.86
CA PHE A 41 -16.57 -3.93 25.06
C PHE A 41 -15.17 -4.49 25.40
N LEU A 42 -14.99 -5.82 25.25
CA LEU A 42 -13.69 -6.47 25.44
C LEU A 42 -12.68 -5.94 24.42
N LEU A 43 -13.09 -5.74 23.16
CA LEU A 43 -12.23 -5.18 22.12
C LEU A 43 -11.81 -3.74 22.47
N LEU A 44 -12.75 -2.91 22.89
CA LEU A 44 -12.44 -1.54 23.35
C LEU A 44 -11.52 -1.55 24.56
N TRP A 45 -11.78 -2.41 25.53
CA TRP A 45 -10.95 -2.57 26.72
C TRP A 45 -9.54 -3.01 26.37
N LEU A 46 -9.39 -3.98 25.45
CA LEU A 46 -8.09 -4.43 24.96
C LEU A 46 -7.31 -3.30 24.28
N ILE A 47 -7.98 -2.49 23.48
CA ILE A 47 -7.36 -1.32 22.83
C ILE A 47 -6.92 -0.27 23.86
N THR A 48 -7.66 -0.10 24.95
CA THR A 48 -7.28 0.84 26.03
C THR A 48 -6.06 0.37 26.81
N MET A 49 -5.84 -0.93 26.93
CA MET A 49 -4.69 -1.52 27.61
C MET A 49 -3.39 -1.46 26.80
N VAL A 50 -3.48 -1.24 25.47
CA VAL A 50 -2.28 -1.10 24.63
C VAL A 50 -1.59 0.23 24.93
N ALA A 51 -0.29 0.18 25.20
CA ALA A 51 0.52 1.37 25.43
C ALA A 51 0.35 2.40 24.30
N PRO A 52 0.29 3.71 24.61
CA PRO A 52 -0.01 4.76 23.64
C PRO A 52 0.94 4.74 22.42
N GLU A 53 2.20 4.37 22.61
CA GLU A 53 3.18 4.24 21.54
C GLU A 53 2.83 3.13 20.54
N LYS A 54 2.27 2.03 21.02
CA LYS A 54 1.81 0.92 20.16
C LYS A 54 0.50 1.25 19.43
N ARG A 55 -0.40 2.06 20.05
CA ARG A 55 -1.62 2.56 19.38
C ARG A 55 -1.29 3.48 18.21
N ALA A 56 -0.33 4.38 18.38
CA ALA A 56 0.12 5.27 17.31
C ALA A 56 0.69 4.46 16.12
N ARG A 57 1.46 3.41 16.39
CA ARG A 57 1.98 2.52 15.34
C ARG A 57 0.86 1.77 14.60
N MET A 58 -0.14 1.26 15.30
CA MET A 58 -1.31 0.63 14.68
C MET A 58 -2.12 1.63 13.85
N SER A 59 -2.35 2.84 14.34
CA SER A 59 -3.04 3.88 13.59
C SER A 59 -2.31 4.25 12.29
N ASN A 60 -0.99 4.39 12.34
CA ASN A 60 -0.17 4.67 11.16
C ASN A 60 -0.15 3.49 10.18
N TYR A 61 -0.16 2.25 10.67
CA TYR A 61 -0.31 1.07 9.84
C TYR A 61 -1.65 1.08 9.07
N PHE A 62 -2.75 1.40 9.74
CA PHE A 62 -4.07 1.51 9.09
C PHE A 62 -4.21 2.74 8.19
N LYS A 63 -3.55 3.85 8.48
CA LYS A 63 -3.50 5.02 7.59
C LYS A 63 -2.72 4.76 6.31
N SER A 64 -1.62 4.01 6.38
CA SER A 64 -0.89 3.59 5.17
C SER A 64 -1.67 2.57 4.32
N PHE A 65 -2.73 2.01 4.89
CA PHE A 65 -3.66 1.06 4.28
C PHE A 65 -4.86 1.71 3.58
N SER A 66 -4.86 3.01 3.39
CA SER A 66 -5.86 3.71 2.56
C SER A 66 -5.87 3.25 1.08
N ILE A 67 -5.09 2.24 0.75
CA ILE A 67 -5.12 1.52 -0.54
C ILE A 67 -6.37 0.62 -0.66
N PHE A 68 -7.22 0.53 0.36
CA PHE A 68 -8.43 -0.32 0.36
C PHE A 68 -9.55 0.15 -0.57
N GLN A 69 -9.36 1.18 -1.36
CA GLN A 69 -10.39 1.52 -2.34
C GLN A 69 -10.34 0.70 -3.64
N HIS A 70 -9.26 -0.07 -3.89
CA HIS A 70 -9.21 -0.92 -5.09
C HIS A 70 -8.35 -2.17 -4.84
N SER A 71 -8.96 -3.30 -4.56
CA SER A 71 -8.50 -4.67 -4.87
C SER A 71 -8.63 -5.69 -3.73
N GLY A 72 -9.27 -6.82 -4.08
CA GLY A 72 -9.64 -7.93 -3.22
C GLY A 72 -8.51 -8.84 -2.74
N THR A 73 -8.81 -9.50 -1.68
CA THR A 73 -8.53 -10.89 -1.24
C THR A 73 -7.15 -11.54 -1.37
N SER A 74 -6.00 -10.89 -1.18
CA SER A 74 -4.74 -11.64 -1.05
C SER A 74 -3.79 -11.17 0.05
N PHE A 75 -4.27 -10.35 0.96
CA PHE A 75 -3.42 -9.66 1.92
C PHE A 75 -3.23 -10.39 3.25
N MET A 76 -4.15 -11.27 3.63
CA MET A 76 -4.17 -11.85 4.98
C MET A 76 -3.12 -12.96 5.22
N GLU A 77 -2.61 -13.56 4.17
CA GLU A 77 -1.64 -14.67 4.26
C GLU A 77 -0.19 -14.19 4.36
N LYS A 78 0.10 -13.01 3.81
CA LYS A 78 1.45 -12.42 3.82
C LYS A 78 1.77 -11.56 5.05
N SER A 79 0.77 -11.22 5.85
CA SER A 79 0.96 -10.38 7.03
C SER A 79 1.58 -11.12 8.22
N SER A 80 1.40 -12.44 8.33
CA SER A 80 1.95 -13.23 9.43
C SER A 80 3.48 -13.43 9.32
N GLU A 81 4.02 -13.55 8.11
CA GLU A 81 5.48 -13.65 7.92
C GLU A 81 6.19 -12.31 8.13
N LEU A 82 5.55 -11.19 7.74
CA LEU A 82 6.10 -9.86 8.00
C LEU A 82 6.09 -9.47 9.48
N PHE A 83 5.16 -10.00 10.28
CA PHE A 83 5.12 -9.76 11.72
C PHE A 83 6.25 -10.47 12.48
N ASN A 84 6.66 -11.66 12.05
CA ASN A 84 7.76 -12.40 12.69
C ASN A 84 9.14 -11.83 12.29
N GLN A 85 9.29 -11.31 11.07
CA GLN A 85 10.56 -10.75 10.61
C GLN A 85 10.80 -9.31 11.07
N ALA A 86 9.74 -8.55 11.39
CA ALA A 86 9.86 -7.19 11.92
C ALA A 86 10.30 -7.13 13.39
N GLY A 87 10.21 -8.24 14.14
CA GLY A 87 10.59 -8.32 15.55
C GLY A 87 12.10 -8.37 15.79
N GLU A 88 12.88 -8.95 14.87
CA GLU A 88 14.32 -9.15 15.08
C GLU A 88 15.24 -8.09 14.44
N SER A 89 14.72 -7.28 13.53
CA SER A 89 15.54 -6.28 12.82
C SER A 89 15.49 -4.86 13.40
N GLN A 90 14.70 -4.62 14.46
CA GLN A 90 14.49 -3.29 15.03
C GLN A 90 15.50 -2.84 16.10
N ASP A 91 16.39 -3.75 16.57
CA ASP A 91 17.28 -3.41 17.70
C ASP A 91 18.64 -2.80 17.29
N LYS A 92 18.87 -2.55 15.98
CA LYS A 92 20.16 -2.02 15.51
C LYS A 92 20.10 -0.80 14.59
N LEU A 93 18.95 -0.14 14.42
CA LEU A 93 19.01 1.25 14.01
C LEU A 93 19.37 2.07 15.26
N SER A 94 20.65 2.22 15.49
CA SER A 94 21.17 3.01 16.59
C SER A 94 20.50 4.39 16.62
N ALA A 95 20.20 4.89 17.82
CA ALA A 95 19.67 6.26 18.02
C ALA A 95 20.47 7.34 17.25
N ASP A 96 21.72 7.04 16.95
CA ASP A 96 22.63 7.86 16.15
C ASP A 96 22.26 7.91 14.66
N ALA A 97 21.72 6.81 14.10
CA ALA A 97 21.20 6.80 12.73
C ALA A 97 19.88 7.59 12.64
N LEU A 98 18.99 7.44 13.62
CA LEU A 98 17.75 8.22 13.74
C LEU A 98 18.03 9.73 13.93
N ALA A 99 19.03 10.10 14.71
CA ALA A 99 19.45 11.50 14.87
C ALA A 99 19.99 12.08 13.56
N LYS A 100 20.74 11.32 12.78
CA LYS A 100 21.19 11.73 11.42
C LYS A 100 20.05 11.85 10.40
N PHE A 101 18.94 11.10 10.57
CA PHE A 101 17.73 11.24 9.74
C PHE A 101 16.99 12.56 9.96
N GLN A 102 17.11 13.14 11.15
CA GLN A 102 16.46 14.42 11.50
C GLN A 102 17.25 15.66 11.03
N THR A 103 18.45 15.49 10.47
CA THR A 103 19.39 16.61 10.25
C THR A 103 19.16 17.37 8.93
N ARG A 104 18.39 16.80 7.97
CA ARG A 104 18.05 17.52 6.73
C ARG A 104 16.54 17.58 6.54
N SER A 105 16.03 18.78 6.26
CA SER A 105 14.62 18.94 5.92
C SER A 105 14.32 18.32 4.55
N LYS A 106 13.06 17.99 4.28
CA LYS A 106 12.63 17.47 2.97
C LYS A 106 12.95 18.47 1.86
N GLU A 107 12.79 19.75 2.16
CA GLU A 107 13.10 20.87 1.28
C GLU A 107 14.57 20.95 0.92
N GLU A 108 15.48 20.79 1.89
CA GLU A 108 16.93 20.77 1.65
C GLU A 108 17.33 19.59 0.75
N VAL A 109 16.75 18.42 0.98
CA VAL A 109 16.99 17.23 0.13
C VAL A 109 16.48 17.48 -1.28
N LYS A 110 15.27 18.01 -1.44
CA LYS A 110 14.71 18.41 -2.73
C LYS A 110 15.62 19.38 -3.47
N GLU A 111 16.06 20.45 -2.81
CA GLU A 111 16.92 21.48 -3.43
C GLU A 111 18.29 20.91 -3.79
N SER A 112 18.87 20.05 -2.96
CA SER A 112 20.13 19.36 -3.26
C SER A 112 20.02 18.51 -4.53
N ILE A 113 18.93 17.75 -4.65
CA ILE A 113 18.66 16.90 -5.84
C ILE A 113 18.42 17.78 -7.06
N LYS A 114 17.58 18.81 -6.97
CA LYS A 114 17.34 19.76 -8.07
C LYS A 114 18.60 20.40 -8.58
N LYS A 115 19.46 20.87 -7.68
CA LYS A 115 20.75 21.47 -8.05
C LYS A 115 21.66 20.48 -8.80
N ALA A 116 21.69 19.22 -8.36
CA ALA A 116 22.45 18.18 -9.05
C ALA A 116 21.89 17.89 -10.45
N ILE A 117 20.57 17.89 -10.59
CA ILE A 117 19.89 17.73 -11.90
C ILE A 117 20.22 18.91 -12.81
N GLU A 118 20.13 20.14 -12.33
CA GLU A 118 20.44 21.34 -13.12
C GLU A 118 21.89 21.34 -13.63
N VAL A 119 22.84 20.99 -12.78
CA VAL A 119 24.26 20.99 -13.12
C VAL A 119 24.64 19.87 -14.08
N LYS A 120 24.11 18.66 -13.87
CA LYS A 120 24.54 17.45 -14.59
C LYS A 120 23.60 17.03 -15.72
N LEU A 121 22.33 17.44 -15.68
CA LEU A 121 21.24 16.99 -16.54
C LEU A 121 20.42 18.17 -17.12
N GLY A 122 21.01 19.35 -17.23
CA GLY A 122 20.29 20.56 -17.66
C GLY A 122 19.57 20.45 -19.00
N ASP A 123 20.07 19.59 -19.91
CA ASP A 123 19.50 19.29 -21.23
C ASP A 123 18.24 18.43 -21.20
N ILE A 124 17.97 17.77 -20.06
CA ILE A 124 16.85 16.82 -19.89
C ILE A 124 16.09 17.02 -18.56
N LYS A 125 16.33 18.14 -17.90
CA LYS A 125 15.70 18.46 -16.60
C LYS A 125 14.17 18.44 -16.61
N ASP A 126 13.56 18.73 -17.75
CA ASP A 126 12.10 18.76 -17.96
C ASP A 126 11.43 17.39 -17.90
N GLN A 127 12.22 16.30 -17.88
CA GLN A 127 11.74 14.93 -17.69
C GLN A 127 11.90 14.44 -16.24
N ILE A 128 12.45 15.27 -15.36
CA ILE A 128 12.71 14.91 -13.97
C ILE A 128 11.97 15.89 -13.07
N MET A 129 10.98 15.38 -12.34
CA MET A 129 10.20 16.17 -11.40
C MET A 129 10.59 15.79 -9.97
N VAL A 130 10.75 16.78 -9.10
CA VAL A 130 11.10 16.56 -7.70
C VAL A 130 10.11 17.29 -6.81
N ASP A 131 9.31 16.53 -6.08
CA ASP A 131 8.24 17.02 -5.23
C ASP A 131 8.43 16.60 -3.79
N VAL A 132 8.01 17.47 -2.86
CA VAL A 132 7.88 17.14 -1.44
C VAL A 132 6.43 16.72 -1.17
N PHE A 133 6.26 15.65 -0.42
CA PHE A 133 4.97 15.20 0.06
C PHE A 133 5.08 14.80 1.55
N GLU A 134 3.96 14.45 2.18
CA GLU A 134 3.93 14.15 3.62
C GLU A 134 4.94 13.05 4.01
N GLY A 135 5.05 11.99 3.20
CA GLY A 135 5.94 10.85 3.45
C GLY A 135 7.42 11.07 3.09
N GLY A 136 7.78 12.15 2.39
CA GLY A 136 9.16 12.36 1.96
C GLY A 136 9.37 13.20 0.71
N VAL A 137 10.38 12.85 -0.06
CA VAL A 137 10.71 13.48 -1.34
C VAL A 137 10.53 12.45 -2.46
N ARG A 138 9.74 12.79 -3.46
CA ARG A 138 9.49 11.96 -4.63
C ARG A 138 10.18 12.55 -5.85
N ILE A 139 10.95 11.73 -6.54
CA ILE A 139 11.62 12.03 -7.80
C ILE A 139 10.91 11.22 -8.87
N GLN A 140 10.32 11.87 -9.87
CA GLN A 140 9.62 11.22 -10.97
C GLN A 140 10.38 11.42 -12.27
N LEU A 141 10.69 10.32 -12.93
CA LEU A 141 11.25 10.31 -14.27
C LEU A 141 10.12 10.00 -15.24
N VAL A 142 9.74 10.98 -16.04
CA VAL A 142 8.61 10.89 -16.96
C VAL A 142 9.10 10.74 -18.39
N ASP A 143 8.40 9.93 -19.19
CA ASP A 143 8.64 9.85 -20.62
C ASP A 143 8.20 11.15 -21.30
N LYS A 144 8.94 11.52 -22.33
CA LYS A 144 8.57 12.60 -23.24
C LYS A 144 8.62 12.09 -24.68
N ALA A 145 7.78 12.63 -25.53
CA ALA A 145 7.76 12.27 -26.94
C ALA A 145 9.17 12.41 -27.55
N GLY A 146 9.66 11.32 -28.16
CA GLY A 146 10.99 11.24 -28.74
C GLY A 146 12.15 11.03 -27.76
N LYS A 147 11.90 10.98 -26.45
CA LYS A 147 12.91 10.75 -25.40
C LYS A 147 12.39 9.78 -24.33
N PRO A 148 12.17 8.50 -24.66
CA PRO A 148 11.65 7.52 -23.71
C PRO A 148 12.71 7.13 -22.67
N MET A 149 12.26 6.80 -21.46
CA MET A 149 13.12 6.26 -20.40
C MET A 149 13.41 4.76 -20.58
N PHE A 150 12.48 4.04 -21.18
CA PHE A 150 12.59 2.61 -21.48
C PHE A 150 12.21 2.37 -22.95
N ASP A 151 12.78 1.34 -23.55
CA ASP A 151 12.36 0.92 -24.88
C ASP A 151 10.90 0.46 -24.88
N LEU A 152 10.23 0.57 -26.02
CA LEU A 152 8.83 0.25 -26.14
C LEU A 152 8.56 -1.19 -25.72
N GLY A 153 7.71 -1.37 -24.70
CA GLY A 153 7.39 -2.70 -24.17
C GLY A 153 8.53 -3.44 -23.51
N SER A 154 9.66 -2.80 -23.26
CA SER A 154 10.82 -3.39 -22.61
C SER A 154 11.00 -2.84 -21.19
N PRO A 155 11.56 -3.62 -20.27
CA PRO A 155 12.06 -3.15 -18.99
C PRO A 155 13.50 -2.61 -19.08
N GLU A 156 14.13 -2.66 -20.25
CA GLU A 156 15.49 -2.17 -20.41
C GLU A 156 15.52 -0.65 -20.49
N PRO A 157 16.33 0.01 -19.65
CA PRO A 157 16.45 1.45 -19.66
C PRO A 157 17.27 1.93 -20.85
N THR A 158 16.85 3.02 -21.46
CA THR A 158 17.61 3.68 -22.50
C THR A 158 18.90 4.29 -21.95
N PRO A 159 19.89 4.63 -22.80
CA PRO A 159 21.08 5.37 -22.38
C PRO A 159 20.75 6.68 -21.64
N LEU A 160 19.64 7.31 -22.00
CA LEU A 160 19.14 8.51 -21.35
C LEU A 160 18.73 8.21 -19.90
N ALA A 161 17.90 7.19 -19.68
CA ALA A 161 17.48 6.74 -18.35
C ALA A 161 18.69 6.31 -17.49
N THR A 162 19.64 5.60 -18.09
CA THR A 162 20.87 5.17 -17.44
C THR A 162 21.68 6.36 -16.92
N ARG A 163 21.86 7.40 -17.73
CA ARG A 163 22.54 8.65 -17.33
C ARG A 163 21.82 9.35 -16.17
N ILE A 164 20.49 9.41 -16.22
CA ILE A 164 19.70 10.00 -15.13
C ILE A 164 19.85 9.17 -13.85
N MET A 165 19.71 7.84 -13.94
CA MET A 165 19.83 6.93 -12.79
C MET A 165 21.23 7.00 -12.15
N GLN A 166 22.28 7.20 -12.94
CA GLN A 166 23.63 7.40 -12.42
C GLN A 166 23.72 8.68 -11.57
N VAL A 167 23.23 9.82 -12.10
CA VAL A 167 23.26 11.08 -11.38
C VAL A 167 22.42 11.02 -10.10
N LEU A 168 21.23 10.40 -10.15
CA LEU A 168 20.39 10.23 -8.98
C LEU A 168 20.98 9.24 -7.99
N GLY A 169 21.56 8.13 -8.44
CA GLY A 169 22.24 7.15 -7.59
C GLY A 169 23.39 7.80 -6.82
N ASP A 170 24.21 8.63 -7.49
CA ASP A 170 25.28 9.40 -6.85
C ASP A 170 24.79 10.34 -5.75
N GLN A 171 23.61 10.95 -5.92
CA GLN A 171 23.01 11.81 -4.88
C GLN A 171 22.38 10.98 -3.76
N ILE A 172 21.67 9.90 -4.10
CA ILE A 172 20.91 9.11 -3.13
C ILE A 172 21.84 8.25 -2.26
N LYS A 173 22.96 7.76 -2.78
CA LYS A 173 23.89 6.89 -2.02
C LYS A 173 24.43 7.53 -0.75
N VAL A 174 24.61 8.85 -0.74
CA VAL A 174 25.14 9.60 0.41
C VAL A 174 24.05 10.03 1.40
N MET A 175 22.78 9.81 1.07
CA MET A 175 21.65 10.13 1.93
C MET A 175 21.29 8.90 2.78
N PRO A 176 20.88 9.08 4.03
CA PRO A 176 20.54 7.95 4.90
C PRO A 176 19.10 7.43 4.69
N ASN A 177 18.28 8.14 3.94
CA ASN A 177 16.84 7.88 3.79
C ASN A 177 16.54 6.50 3.21
N PRO A 178 15.52 5.77 3.71
CA PRO A 178 14.98 4.60 3.03
C PRO A 178 14.41 4.97 1.67
N VAL A 179 14.47 4.04 0.72
CA VAL A 179 14.10 4.28 -0.68
C VAL A 179 12.98 3.34 -1.09
N SER A 180 12.00 3.85 -1.82
CA SER A 180 10.98 3.06 -2.53
C SER A 180 11.07 3.38 -4.02
N VAL A 181 10.84 2.38 -4.88
CA VAL A 181 10.83 2.53 -6.34
C VAL A 181 9.49 2.05 -6.88
N GLU A 182 8.86 2.88 -7.70
CA GLU A 182 7.54 2.59 -8.26
C GLU A 182 7.55 2.78 -9.77
N GLY A 183 6.92 1.85 -10.49
CA GLY A 183 6.77 1.88 -11.94
C GLY A 183 5.33 2.08 -12.36
N HIS A 184 5.13 2.87 -13.42
CA HIS A 184 3.82 3.15 -14.00
C HIS A 184 3.87 3.04 -15.52
N THR A 185 2.75 2.68 -16.14
CA THR A 185 2.54 2.69 -17.57
C THR A 185 1.46 3.70 -17.96
N ASP A 186 1.33 3.97 -19.24
CA ASP A 186 0.12 4.53 -19.82
C ASP A 186 -0.97 3.44 -19.95
N SER A 187 -2.16 3.83 -20.39
CA SER A 187 -3.30 2.93 -20.59
C SER A 187 -3.23 2.13 -21.89
N LEU A 188 -2.25 2.40 -22.75
CA LEU A 188 -2.04 1.59 -23.94
C LEU A 188 -1.74 0.16 -23.53
N ALA A 189 -2.61 -0.77 -23.96
CA ALA A 189 -2.47 -2.17 -23.58
C ALA A 189 -1.21 -2.75 -24.20
N PHE A 190 -0.20 -2.96 -23.37
CA PHE A 190 0.98 -3.72 -23.79
C PHE A 190 0.65 -5.21 -23.78
N ARG A 191 0.47 -5.79 -24.97
CA ARG A 191 0.24 -7.23 -25.16
C ARG A 191 1.42 -7.84 -25.90
N SER A 192 2.49 -8.14 -25.19
CA SER A 192 3.62 -8.92 -25.75
C SER A 192 3.32 -10.44 -25.80
N SER A 193 2.48 -10.92 -24.90
CA SER A 193 2.03 -12.31 -24.83
C SER A 193 0.75 -12.41 -24.01
N ALA A 194 0.09 -13.57 -24.00
CA ALA A 194 -1.10 -13.81 -23.20
C ALA A 194 -0.88 -13.65 -21.67
N THR A 195 0.36 -13.57 -21.20
CA THR A 195 0.76 -13.55 -19.79
C THR A 195 1.47 -12.26 -19.35
N ARG A 196 1.71 -11.29 -20.27
CA ARG A 196 2.47 -10.08 -19.97
C ARG A 196 1.68 -8.84 -20.34
N GLY A 197 1.30 -8.07 -19.33
CA GLY A 197 0.53 -6.84 -19.47
C GLY A 197 1.23 -5.66 -18.78
N ASN A 198 0.47 -4.58 -18.56
CA ASN A 198 0.97 -3.34 -17.93
C ASN A 198 1.44 -3.55 -16.48
N TRP A 199 0.86 -4.53 -15.75
CA TRP A 199 1.29 -4.87 -14.39
C TRP A 199 2.70 -5.43 -14.35
N GLU A 200 2.97 -6.42 -15.21
CA GLU A 200 4.29 -7.04 -15.31
C GLU A 200 5.31 -6.02 -15.79
N LEU A 201 4.98 -5.27 -16.86
CA LEU A 201 5.89 -4.27 -17.44
C LEU A 201 6.26 -3.17 -16.43
N SER A 202 5.28 -2.64 -15.69
CA SER A 202 5.54 -1.60 -14.68
C SER A 202 6.42 -2.11 -13.54
N THR A 203 6.18 -3.35 -13.10
CA THR A 203 6.98 -3.99 -12.05
C THR A 203 8.41 -4.28 -12.51
N GLU A 204 8.59 -4.80 -13.72
CA GLU A 204 9.91 -5.09 -14.30
C GLU A 204 10.73 -3.80 -14.49
N ARG A 205 10.11 -2.71 -14.94
CA ARG A 205 10.74 -1.40 -15.03
C ARG A 205 11.19 -0.86 -13.68
N ALA A 206 10.35 -1.01 -12.64
CA ALA A 206 10.72 -0.65 -11.28
C ALA A 206 11.89 -1.48 -10.76
N LEU A 207 11.92 -2.80 -11.04
CA LEU A 207 13.04 -3.67 -10.70
C LEU A 207 14.31 -3.31 -11.46
N SER A 208 14.20 -2.92 -12.73
CA SER A 208 15.34 -2.47 -13.53
C SER A 208 15.93 -1.17 -12.97
N ALA A 209 15.09 -0.19 -12.63
CA ALA A 209 15.51 1.03 -11.98
C ALA A 209 16.19 0.77 -10.63
N LYS A 210 15.64 -0.13 -9.82
CA LYS A 210 16.24 -0.60 -8.56
C LYS A 210 17.64 -1.14 -8.78
N LYS A 211 17.81 -2.05 -9.74
CA LYS A 211 19.12 -2.66 -10.06
C LYS A 211 20.15 -1.60 -10.47
N GLN A 212 19.74 -0.60 -11.24
CA GLN A 212 20.62 0.50 -11.62
C GLN A 212 21.05 1.34 -10.43
N LEU A 213 20.11 1.73 -9.56
CA LEU A 213 20.44 2.49 -8.35
C LEU A 213 21.42 1.73 -7.45
N GLU A 214 21.25 0.43 -7.28
CA GLU A 214 22.19 -0.42 -6.54
C GLU A 214 23.57 -0.46 -7.23
N GLY A 215 23.61 -0.57 -8.55
CA GLY A 215 24.85 -0.50 -9.33
C GLY A 215 25.60 0.84 -9.17
N TYR A 216 24.88 1.92 -8.90
CA TYR A 216 25.45 3.24 -8.61
C TYR A 216 25.65 3.52 -7.12
N GLY A 217 25.54 2.50 -6.26
CA GLY A 217 25.95 2.54 -4.87
C GLY A 217 24.82 2.74 -3.86
N LEU A 218 23.56 2.58 -4.26
CA LEU A 218 22.48 2.50 -3.28
C LEU A 218 22.63 1.21 -2.45
N ASN A 219 22.74 1.36 -1.13
CA ASN A 219 22.76 0.22 -0.23
C ASN A 219 21.41 -0.56 -0.30
N PRO A 220 21.42 -1.86 -0.64
CA PRO A 220 20.19 -2.67 -0.73
C PRO A 220 19.33 -2.66 0.54
N ASN A 221 19.95 -2.56 1.72
CA ASN A 221 19.24 -2.53 3.00
C ASN A 221 18.38 -1.26 3.20
N ARG A 222 18.57 -0.24 2.38
CA ARG A 222 17.77 0.98 2.39
C ARG A 222 16.52 0.86 1.51
N LEU A 223 16.47 -0.14 0.65
CA LEU A 223 15.31 -0.36 -0.21
C LEU A 223 14.19 -0.98 0.61
N THR A 224 13.07 -0.27 0.71
CA THR A 224 11.91 -0.71 1.48
C THR A 224 10.81 -1.32 0.62
N ARG A 225 10.70 -0.87 -0.64
CA ARG A 225 9.65 -1.34 -1.54
C ARG A 225 10.04 -1.14 -3.00
N VAL A 226 9.64 -2.13 -3.83
CA VAL A 226 9.56 -2.01 -5.28
C VAL A 226 8.16 -2.40 -5.71
N ALA A 227 7.47 -1.56 -6.48
CA ALA A 227 6.09 -1.80 -6.88
C ALA A 227 5.83 -1.40 -8.32
N GLY A 228 4.96 -2.14 -9.02
CA GLY A 228 4.35 -1.75 -10.28
C GLY A 228 2.91 -1.38 -10.04
N TYR A 229 2.45 -0.32 -10.68
CA TYR A 229 1.09 0.21 -10.57
C TYR A 229 0.33 0.15 -11.90
N ALA A 230 0.94 -0.40 -12.96
CA ALA A 230 0.34 -0.39 -14.29
C ALA A 230 -0.14 1.03 -14.68
N ASP A 231 -1.32 1.14 -15.23
CA ASP A 231 -2.02 2.37 -15.59
C ASP A 231 -3.04 2.85 -14.55
N THR A 232 -3.06 2.23 -13.35
CA THR A 232 -4.08 2.49 -12.32
C THR A 232 -3.97 3.86 -11.66
N VAL A 233 -2.79 4.48 -11.71
CA VAL A 233 -2.54 5.80 -11.12
C VAL A 233 -1.92 6.70 -12.18
N PRO A 234 -2.71 7.23 -13.13
CA PRO A 234 -2.20 8.10 -14.20
C PRO A 234 -1.68 9.43 -13.61
N PHE A 235 -0.61 9.95 -14.19
CA PHE A 235 -0.09 11.29 -13.88
C PHE A 235 -0.96 12.37 -14.53
N ILE A 236 -1.34 12.14 -15.79
CA ILE A 236 -2.30 12.96 -16.53
C ILE A 236 -3.61 12.16 -16.59
N GLN A 237 -4.58 12.59 -15.80
CA GLN A 237 -5.89 11.91 -15.70
C GLN A 237 -6.78 12.12 -16.90
N GLU A 238 -6.67 13.30 -17.52
CA GLU A 238 -7.46 13.70 -18.68
C GLU A 238 -7.07 12.96 -19.96
N ASP A 239 -5.83 12.49 -20.03
CA ASP A 239 -5.30 11.70 -21.14
C ASP A 239 -4.53 10.47 -20.60
N PRO A 240 -5.21 9.34 -20.41
CA PRO A 240 -4.57 8.12 -19.91
C PRO A 240 -3.48 7.55 -20.81
N GLU A 241 -3.45 7.90 -22.11
CA GLU A 241 -2.45 7.45 -23.08
C GLU A 241 -1.24 8.42 -23.17
N ASP A 242 -1.28 9.56 -22.46
CA ASP A 242 -0.16 10.51 -22.44
C ASP A 242 1.16 9.83 -22.06
N PRO A 243 2.23 10.02 -22.85
CA PRO A 243 3.55 9.45 -22.56
C PRO A 243 4.05 9.73 -21.14
N ARG A 244 3.68 10.85 -20.52
CA ARG A 244 4.05 11.21 -19.15
C ARG A 244 3.46 10.29 -18.10
N ASN A 245 2.45 9.48 -18.43
CA ASN A 245 1.94 8.44 -17.56
C ASN A 245 2.95 7.29 -17.40
N ARG A 246 3.78 7.02 -18.42
CA ARG A 246 4.93 6.12 -18.30
C ARG A 246 6.02 6.81 -17.49
N ARG A 247 6.17 6.40 -16.25
CA ARG A 247 7.14 7.02 -15.35
C ARG A 247 7.70 6.03 -14.32
N ILE A 248 8.85 6.38 -13.80
CA ILE A 248 9.43 5.76 -12.60
C ILE A 248 9.43 6.80 -11.48
N SER A 249 8.95 6.42 -10.31
CA SER A 249 9.01 7.24 -9.11
C SER A 249 10.02 6.65 -8.14
N ILE A 250 11.02 7.43 -7.76
CA ILE A 250 11.98 7.11 -6.71
C ILE A 250 11.61 7.97 -5.50
N ILE A 251 11.31 7.32 -4.39
CA ILE A 251 10.79 7.98 -3.21
C ILE A 251 11.80 7.84 -2.07
N LEU A 252 12.30 8.96 -1.59
CA LEU A 252 13.10 9.05 -0.38
C LEU A 252 12.15 9.23 0.80
N LEU A 253 12.04 8.22 1.65
CA LEU A 253 11.13 8.23 2.78
C LEU A 253 11.74 8.99 3.95
N PHE A 254 10.89 9.75 4.64
CA PHE A 254 11.22 10.43 5.87
C PHE A 254 10.37 9.84 6.99
N PRO A 255 10.98 9.42 8.12
CA PRO A 255 10.23 9.00 9.28
C PRO A 255 9.33 10.16 9.71
N GLN A 256 8.04 9.91 9.84
CA GLN A 256 7.16 10.89 10.47
C GLN A 256 7.51 10.93 11.96
N ALA A 257 7.81 12.11 12.47
CA ALA A 257 7.91 12.29 13.91
C ALA A 257 6.60 11.83 14.55
N PRO A 258 6.63 11.04 15.64
CA PRO A 258 5.43 10.76 16.39
C PRO A 258 4.79 12.10 16.80
N PRO A 259 3.45 12.22 16.75
CA PRO A 259 2.78 13.45 17.15
C PRO A 259 3.24 13.82 18.56
N ALA A 260 3.68 15.06 18.74
CA ALA A 260 4.08 15.57 20.04
C ALA A 260 2.94 15.35 21.03
N ILE A 261 3.18 14.57 22.07
CA ILE A 261 2.25 14.39 23.17
C ILE A 261 2.26 15.71 23.94
N THR A 262 1.32 16.60 23.62
CA THR A 262 1.02 17.74 24.51
C THR A 262 0.46 17.15 25.79
N SER A 263 1.30 17.00 26.81
CA SER A 263 0.87 16.79 28.18
C SER A 263 0.05 17.98 28.63
N ARG A 264 -1.23 17.76 28.80
CA ARG A 264 -2.10 18.60 29.65
C ARG A 264 -2.36 17.89 30.94
#